data_2dbce596607a48a005292c52c7b10493
#
_entry.id   2dbce596607a48a005292c52c7b10493
#
_cell.length_a   1.000
_cell.length_b   1.000
_cell.length_c   1.000
_cell.angle_alpha   90.00
_cell.angle_beta   90.00
_cell.angle_gamma   90.00
#
_symmetry.space_group_name_H-M   'P 1'
#
loop_
_entity.id
_entity.type
_entity.pdbx_description
1 polymer ?
#
loop_
_entity_poly.entity_id
_entity_poly.type
_entity_poly.pdbx_seq_one_letter_code
_entity_poly.pdbx_strand_id
1 'polypeptide(L)'
;MANMKALLGVARGPFLILPFTLVASGSMAAFYSGDLSLPRTLLALLGLLALHASVNAFNEVSDMKSGIDLRTQRTPFSGGSGTLPSGLMRPQTAYAFAVAMALVGLGVGIHMLLRVGPILLPILVLGAICVLAYADVLSRTGVGEIAAGLGLGLLPVMGAAVVQGGHLSSAAVAAGVPAFFM
;
A
#
# COMPACT_ATOMS: atom_id res chain seq x y z
N MET A 1 0.57 20.17 16.67
CA MET A 1 0.39 18.71 16.59
C MET A 1 -0.51 18.43 15.39
N ALA A 2 -0.17 17.42 14.57
CA ALA A 2 -1.08 16.97 13.51
C ALA A 2 -2.34 16.39 14.15
N ASN A 3 -3.53 16.89 13.76
CA ASN A 3 -4.77 16.32 14.26
C ASN A 3 -5.12 15.05 13.44
N MET A 4 -5.95 14.18 14.00
CA MET A 4 -6.36 12.92 13.38
C MET A 4 -6.98 13.13 11.99
N LYS A 5 -7.73 14.22 11.80
CA LYS A 5 -8.33 14.57 10.50
C LYS A 5 -7.27 14.82 9.43
N ALA A 6 -6.19 15.51 9.76
CA ALA A 6 -5.11 15.78 8.82
C ALA A 6 -4.30 14.49 8.49
N LEU A 7 -4.08 13.61 9.48
CA LEU A 7 -3.43 12.30 9.24
C LEU A 7 -4.28 11.42 8.32
N LEU A 8 -5.57 11.30 8.59
CA LEU A 8 -6.50 10.56 7.72
C LEU A 8 -6.60 11.21 6.33
N GLY A 9 -6.47 12.54 6.25
CA GLY A 9 -6.41 13.26 4.99
C GLY A 9 -5.23 12.78 4.13
N VAL A 10 -3.99 12.95 4.61
CA VAL A 10 -2.79 12.57 3.84
C VAL A 10 -2.68 11.06 3.60
N ALA A 11 -3.25 10.23 4.49
CA ALA A 11 -3.38 8.79 4.27
C ALA A 11 -4.46 8.42 3.23
N ARG A 12 -5.24 9.41 2.77
CA ARG A 12 -6.41 9.21 1.89
C ARG A 12 -7.38 8.18 2.47
N GLY A 13 -7.89 8.46 3.68
CA GLY A 13 -8.72 7.55 4.49
C GLY A 13 -9.74 6.70 3.72
N PRO A 14 -10.56 7.25 2.80
CA PRO A 14 -11.51 6.46 2.00
C PRO A 14 -10.86 5.33 1.18
N PHE A 15 -9.61 5.51 0.71
CA PHE A 15 -8.90 4.50 -0.06
C PHE A 15 -8.29 3.39 0.81
N LEU A 16 -8.25 3.57 2.14
CA LEU A 16 -7.77 2.51 3.05
C LEU A 16 -8.72 1.31 3.13
N ILE A 17 -9.87 1.34 2.46
CA ILE A 17 -10.72 0.16 2.26
C ILE A 17 -10.02 -0.90 1.38
N LEU A 18 -9.15 -0.47 0.46
CA LEU A 18 -8.47 -1.35 -0.49
C LEU A 18 -7.59 -2.42 0.22
N PRO A 19 -6.73 -2.10 1.20
CA PRO A 19 -6.03 -3.10 2.00
C PRO A 19 -6.92 -4.20 2.58
N PHE A 20 -8.11 -3.87 3.05
CA PHE A 20 -9.03 -4.88 3.59
C PHE A 20 -9.47 -5.88 2.51
N THR A 21 -9.87 -5.40 1.35
CA THR A 21 -10.31 -6.26 0.24
C THR A 21 -9.18 -7.11 -0.31
N LEU A 22 -7.97 -6.56 -0.45
CA LEU A 22 -6.80 -7.27 -0.98
C LEU A 22 -6.32 -8.36 -0.02
N VAL A 23 -6.23 -8.05 1.29
CA VAL A 23 -5.85 -9.05 2.31
C VAL A 23 -6.92 -10.12 2.45
N ALA A 24 -8.20 -9.75 2.42
CA ALA A 24 -9.29 -10.73 2.43
C ALA A 24 -9.21 -11.66 1.22
N SER A 25 -9.01 -11.12 0.01
CA SER A 25 -8.88 -11.92 -1.21
C SER A 25 -7.71 -12.90 -1.14
N GLY A 26 -6.52 -12.44 -0.73
CA GLY A 26 -5.34 -13.30 -0.58
C GLY A 26 -5.50 -14.34 0.51
N SER A 27 -6.06 -13.97 1.67
CA SER A 27 -6.31 -14.90 2.77
C SER A 27 -7.37 -15.96 2.39
N MET A 28 -8.39 -15.59 1.62
CA MET A 28 -9.40 -16.55 1.13
C MET A 28 -8.82 -17.48 0.06
N ALA A 29 -7.93 -17.00 -0.79
CA ALA A 29 -7.21 -17.87 -1.73
C ALA A 29 -6.33 -18.90 -1.01
N ALA A 30 -5.69 -18.51 0.10
CA ALA A 30 -4.94 -19.44 0.94
C ALA A 30 -5.88 -20.42 1.68
N PHE A 31 -7.00 -19.95 2.19
CA PHE A 31 -8.01 -20.80 2.82
C PHE A 31 -8.51 -21.90 1.87
N TYR A 32 -8.76 -21.56 0.59
CA TYR A 32 -9.10 -22.54 -0.43
C TYR A 32 -8.03 -23.62 -0.61
N SER A 33 -6.77 -23.29 -0.35
CA SER A 33 -5.64 -24.24 -0.39
C SER A 33 -5.39 -24.96 0.95
N GLY A 34 -6.23 -24.75 1.96
CA GLY A 34 -6.13 -25.41 3.27
C GLY A 34 -5.36 -24.61 4.33
N ASP A 35 -4.91 -23.40 4.00
CA ASP A 35 -4.09 -22.57 4.90
C ASP A 35 -4.83 -21.29 5.29
N LEU A 36 -5.13 -21.12 6.57
CA LEU A 36 -5.61 -19.86 7.12
C LEU A 36 -5.17 -19.66 8.55
N SER A 37 -4.60 -18.50 8.83
CA SER A 37 -4.21 -18.06 10.16
C SER A 37 -4.70 -16.64 10.41
N LEU A 38 -5.70 -16.48 11.27
CA LEU A 38 -6.22 -15.16 11.62
C LEU A 38 -5.14 -14.20 12.13
N PRO A 39 -4.19 -14.58 13.01
CA PRO A 39 -3.10 -13.69 13.40
C PRO A 39 -2.25 -13.22 12.22
N ARG A 40 -1.94 -14.09 11.26
CA ARG A 40 -1.18 -13.72 10.05
C ARG A 40 -2.00 -12.80 9.14
N THR A 41 -3.31 -13.03 9.00
CA THR A 41 -4.21 -12.14 8.28
C THR A 41 -4.23 -10.74 8.90
N LEU A 42 -4.35 -10.63 10.22
CA LEU A 42 -4.37 -9.34 10.92
C LEU A 42 -3.03 -8.60 10.82
N LEU A 43 -1.90 -9.33 10.91
CA LEU A 43 -0.58 -8.73 10.71
C LEU A 43 -0.37 -8.28 9.25
N ALA A 44 -0.78 -9.08 8.26
CA ALA A 44 -0.74 -8.68 6.87
C ALA A 44 -1.59 -7.43 6.61
N LEU A 45 -2.77 -7.35 7.21
CA LEU A 45 -3.64 -6.17 7.13
C LEU A 45 -2.97 -4.94 7.76
N LEU A 46 -2.39 -5.06 8.94
CA LEU A 46 -1.66 -3.97 9.59
C LEU A 46 -0.52 -3.46 8.70
N GLY A 47 0.30 -4.38 8.18
CA GLY A 47 1.42 -4.03 7.29
C GLY A 47 0.95 -3.34 6.02
N LEU A 48 -0.09 -3.87 5.37
CA LEU A 48 -0.60 -3.31 4.13
C LEU A 48 -1.30 -1.96 4.34
N LEU A 49 -2.06 -1.78 5.43
CA LEU A 49 -2.63 -0.48 5.81
C LEU A 49 -1.54 0.58 6.00
N ALA A 50 -0.46 0.21 6.70
CA ALA A 50 0.67 1.11 6.90
C ALA A 50 1.34 1.48 5.57
N LEU A 51 1.60 0.51 4.68
CA LEU A 51 2.19 0.77 3.37
C LEU A 51 1.28 1.63 2.49
N HIS A 52 -0.03 1.41 2.47
CA HIS A 52 -0.98 2.25 1.73
C HIS A 52 -1.01 3.69 2.26
N ALA A 53 -1.05 3.86 3.58
CA ALA A 53 -0.97 5.20 4.19
C ALA A 53 0.36 5.90 3.85
N SER A 54 1.46 5.15 3.81
CA SER A 54 2.79 5.64 3.42
C SER A 54 2.80 6.14 1.97
N VAL A 55 2.39 5.29 1.01
CA VAL A 55 2.37 5.65 -0.43
C VAL A 55 1.50 6.87 -0.67
N ASN A 56 0.30 6.90 -0.07
CA ASN A 56 -0.61 8.04 -0.20
C ASN A 56 0.03 9.33 0.33
N ALA A 57 0.68 9.28 1.50
CA ALA A 57 1.33 10.45 2.07
C ALA A 57 2.57 10.89 1.28
N PHE A 58 3.37 9.96 0.71
CA PHE A 58 4.45 10.30 -0.22
C PHE A 58 3.92 10.98 -1.47
N ASN A 59 2.82 10.48 -2.06
CA ASN A 59 2.18 11.10 -3.22
C ASN A 59 1.73 12.53 -2.90
N GLU A 60 1.03 12.75 -1.79
CA GLU A 60 0.60 14.10 -1.36
C GLU A 60 1.79 15.06 -1.25
N VAL A 61 2.93 14.61 -0.69
CA VAL A 61 4.14 15.43 -0.57
C VAL A 61 4.77 15.70 -1.93
N SER A 62 4.86 14.71 -2.80
CA SER A 62 5.42 14.85 -4.16
C SER A 62 4.57 15.78 -5.02
N ASP A 63 3.24 15.63 -4.99
CA ASP A 63 2.31 16.45 -5.73
C ASP A 63 2.28 17.91 -5.23
N MET A 64 2.42 18.12 -3.92
CA MET A 64 2.59 19.45 -3.35
C MET A 64 3.89 20.10 -3.78
N LYS A 65 5.03 19.35 -3.79
CA LYS A 65 6.33 19.87 -4.24
C LYS A 65 6.33 20.23 -5.73
N SER A 66 5.68 19.43 -6.57
CA SER A 66 5.58 19.68 -8.01
C SER A 66 4.56 20.77 -8.37
N GLY A 67 3.72 21.16 -7.42
CA GLY A 67 2.63 22.12 -7.62
C GLY A 67 1.43 21.57 -8.38
N ILE A 68 1.38 20.26 -8.64
CA ILE A 68 0.24 19.63 -9.32
C ILE A 68 -1.03 19.84 -8.50
N ASP A 69 -1.01 19.57 -7.21
CA ASP A 69 -2.16 19.72 -6.30
C ASP A 69 -2.66 21.16 -6.15
N LEU A 70 -1.83 22.16 -6.47
CA LEU A 70 -2.21 23.56 -6.46
C LEU A 70 -2.97 23.99 -7.73
N ARG A 71 -2.87 23.21 -8.80
CA ARG A 71 -3.45 23.50 -10.12
C ARG A 71 -4.57 22.57 -10.53
N THR A 72 -4.68 21.41 -9.88
CA THR A 72 -5.68 20.39 -10.20
C THR A 72 -6.99 20.68 -9.48
N GLN A 73 -8.09 20.66 -10.23
CA GLN A 73 -9.42 20.70 -9.65
C GLN A 73 -9.69 19.38 -8.94
N ARG A 74 -9.92 19.44 -7.63
CA ARG A 74 -10.17 18.26 -6.81
C ARG A 74 -11.56 17.69 -7.05
N THR A 75 -11.60 16.35 -7.12
CA THR A 75 -12.82 15.55 -7.08
C THR A 75 -12.74 14.57 -5.90
N PRO A 76 -13.81 13.84 -5.58
CA PRO A 76 -13.73 12.79 -4.56
C PRO A 76 -12.68 11.70 -4.83
N PHE A 77 -12.24 11.55 -6.09
CA PHE A 77 -11.37 10.46 -6.54
C PHE A 77 -10.01 10.94 -7.08
N SER A 78 -9.83 12.23 -7.34
CA SER A 78 -8.61 12.77 -7.95
C SER A 78 -8.24 14.14 -7.37
N GLY A 79 -6.96 14.54 -7.55
CA GLY A 79 -6.47 15.86 -7.14
C GLY A 79 -6.08 15.94 -5.67
N GLY A 80 -5.64 14.85 -5.07
CA GLY A 80 -5.15 14.80 -3.70
C GLY A 80 -6.22 14.97 -2.62
N SER A 81 -5.82 14.87 -1.35
CA SER A 81 -6.72 15.07 -0.22
C SER A 81 -7.04 16.55 0.07
N GLY A 82 -6.20 17.43 -0.45
CA GLY A 82 -6.23 18.85 -0.13
C GLY A 82 -5.69 19.23 1.25
N THR A 83 -5.20 18.27 2.01
CA THR A 83 -4.68 18.52 3.37
C THR A 83 -3.46 19.43 3.36
N LEU A 84 -2.53 19.22 2.43
CA LEU A 84 -1.32 20.05 2.30
C LEU A 84 -1.62 21.41 1.66
N PRO A 85 -2.36 21.51 0.54
CA PRO A 85 -2.71 22.79 -0.05
C PRO A 85 -3.53 23.70 0.90
N SER A 86 -4.37 23.15 1.77
CA SER A 86 -5.14 23.94 2.75
C SER A 86 -4.35 24.33 4.00
N GLY A 87 -3.08 23.92 4.12
CA GLY A 87 -2.26 24.22 5.29
C GLY A 87 -2.62 23.45 6.57
N LEU A 88 -3.50 22.44 6.50
CA LEU A 88 -3.89 21.61 7.65
C LEU A 88 -2.73 20.76 8.19
N MET A 89 -1.73 20.50 7.37
CA MET A 89 -0.50 19.81 7.74
C MET A 89 0.68 20.37 6.95
N ARG A 90 1.86 20.45 7.60
CA ARG A 90 3.11 20.83 6.92
C ARG A 90 3.63 19.65 6.08
N PRO A 91 4.19 19.88 4.86
CA PRO A 91 4.75 18.81 4.05
C PRO A 91 5.79 17.95 4.77
N GLN A 92 6.63 18.55 5.64
CA GLN A 92 7.62 17.83 6.42
C GLN A 92 6.98 16.84 7.41
N THR A 93 5.85 17.23 8.02
CA THR A 93 5.09 16.36 8.94
C THR A 93 4.46 15.19 8.18
N ALA A 94 3.91 15.46 6.99
CA ALA A 94 3.36 14.42 6.11
C ALA A 94 4.45 13.44 5.65
N TYR A 95 5.64 13.96 5.30
CA TYR A 95 6.79 13.13 4.94
C TYR A 95 7.26 12.24 6.10
N ALA A 96 7.38 12.80 7.31
CA ALA A 96 7.73 12.04 8.50
C ALA A 96 6.69 10.95 8.81
N PHE A 97 5.40 11.25 8.64
CA PHE A 97 4.33 10.26 8.76
C PHE A 97 4.46 9.15 7.70
N ALA A 98 4.73 9.50 6.44
CA ALA A 98 4.93 8.53 5.37
C ALA A 98 6.09 7.57 5.69
N VAL A 99 7.24 8.11 6.14
CA VAL A 99 8.40 7.30 6.55
C VAL A 99 8.04 6.40 7.74
N ALA A 100 7.37 6.92 8.77
CA ALA A 100 6.98 6.12 9.93
C ALA A 100 6.07 4.94 9.51
N MET A 101 5.11 5.18 8.63
CA MET A 101 4.22 4.13 8.12
C MET A 101 4.97 3.13 7.24
N ALA A 102 5.93 3.57 6.41
CA ALA A 102 6.80 2.67 5.65
C ALA A 102 7.61 1.74 6.57
N LEU A 103 8.16 2.28 7.67
CA LEU A 103 8.92 1.50 8.66
C LEU A 103 8.05 0.48 9.38
N VAL A 104 6.79 0.82 9.71
CA VAL A 104 5.82 -0.15 10.26
C VAL A 104 5.57 -1.28 9.26
N GLY A 105 5.27 -0.95 8.01
CA GLY A 105 5.04 -1.94 6.97
C GLY A 105 6.25 -2.83 6.71
N LEU A 106 7.45 -2.24 6.66
CA LEU A 106 8.72 -2.96 6.53
C LEU A 106 8.96 -3.90 7.71
N GLY A 107 8.73 -3.44 8.94
CA GLY A 107 8.87 -4.26 10.17
C GLY A 107 7.95 -5.47 10.15
N VAL A 108 6.68 -5.29 9.76
CA VAL A 108 5.74 -6.40 9.56
C VAL A 108 6.22 -7.33 8.46
N GLY A 109 6.67 -6.78 7.31
CA GLY A 109 7.19 -7.56 6.20
C GLY A 109 8.39 -8.43 6.57
N ILE A 110 9.37 -7.86 7.29
CA ILE A 110 10.54 -8.59 7.80
C ILE A 110 10.10 -9.67 8.80
N HIS A 111 9.21 -9.35 9.74
CA HIS A 111 8.68 -10.35 10.67
C HIS A 111 8.05 -11.53 9.93
N MET A 112 7.22 -11.26 8.93
CA MET A 112 6.60 -12.30 8.11
C MET A 112 7.64 -13.10 7.31
N LEU A 113 8.63 -12.44 6.72
CA LEU A 113 9.73 -13.09 6.00
C LEU A 113 10.46 -14.10 6.88
N LEU A 114 10.75 -13.74 8.13
CA LEU A 114 11.41 -14.61 9.09
C LEU A 114 10.55 -15.81 9.52
N ARG A 115 9.23 -15.69 9.42
CA ARG A 115 8.27 -16.76 9.78
C ARG A 115 7.94 -17.70 8.63
N VAL A 116 7.87 -17.16 7.41
CA VAL A 116 7.34 -17.84 6.22
C VAL A 116 8.46 -18.32 5.31
N GLY A 117 9.62 -17.64 5.35
CA GLY A 117 10.79 -18.00 4.56
C GLY A 117 10.96 -17.15 3.30
N PRO A 118 12.01 -17.47 2.50
CA PRO A 118 12.51 -16.59 1.43
C PRO A 118 11.55 -16.41 0.25
N ILE A 119 10.52 -17.22 0.12
CA ILE A 119 9.48 -17.07 -0.92
C ILE A 119 8.78 -15.71 -0.87
N LEU A 120 8.71 -15.07 0.31
CA LEU A 120 8.13 -13.76 0.48
C LEU A 120 9.06 -12.63 0.01
N LEU A 121 10.36 -12.87 -0.10
CA LEU A 121 11.37 -11.85 -0.41
C LEU A 121 11.13 -11.11 -1.74
N PRO A 122 10.83 -11.78 -2.87
CA PRO A 122 10.55 -11.09 -4.13
C PRO A 122 9.34 -10.13 -4.02
N ILE A 123 8.29 -10.55 -3.31
CA ILE A 123 7.08 -9.74 -3.09
C ILE A 123 7.43 -8.49 -2.27
N LEU A 124 8.22 -8.63 -1.22
CA LEU A 124 8.66 -7.50 -0.38
C LEU A 124 9.57 -6.54 -1.14
N VAL A 125 10.52 -7.06 -1.92
CA VAL A 125 11.45 -6.22 -2.70
C VAL A 125 10.68 -5.43 -3.77
N LEU A 126 9.84 -6.09 -4.56
CA LEU A 126 9.02 -5.41 -5.58
C LEU A 126 8.04 -4.42 -4.94
N GLY A 127 7.41 -4.80 -3.82
CA GLY A 127 6.54 -3.92 -3.06
C GLY A 127 7.27 -2.69 -2.53
N ALA A 128 8.49 -2.86 -1.99
CA ALA A 128 9.31 -1.73 -1.52
C ALA A 128 9.68 -0.78 -2.67
N ILE A 129 10.03 -1.30 -3.85
CA ILE A 129 10.27 -0.49 -5.06
C ILE A 129 9.01 0.31 -5.41
N CYS A 130 7.84 -0.35 -5.44
CA CYS A 130 6.58 0.35 -5.71
C CYS A 130 6.31 1.45 -4.68
N VAL A 131 6.51 1.20 -3.38
CA VAL A 131 6.28 2.22 -2.34
C VAL A 131 7.22 3.41 -2.47
N LEU A 132 8.52 3.17 -2.65
CA LEU A 132 9.54 4.22 -2.60
C LEU A 132 9.69 4.98 -3.92
N ALA A 133 9.54 4.30 -5.05
CA ALA A 133 9.75 4.91 -6.36
C ALA A 133 8.46 5.42 -7.03
N TYR A 134 7.27 5.05 -6.52
CA TYR A 134 6.01 5.36 -7.18
C TYR A 134 5.79 6.87 -7.31
N ALA A 135 5.84 7.60 -6.21
CA ALA A 135 5.44 9.01 -6.17
C ALA A 135 6.31 9.93 -7.04
N ASP A 136 7.62 9.71 -7.05
CA ASP A 136 8.56 10.63 -7.70
C ASP A 136 8.98 10.16 -9.11
N VAL A 137 8.91 8.87 -9.40
CA VAL A 137 9.43 8.28 -10.64
C VAL A 137 8.34 7.55 -11.41
N LEU A 138 7.75 6.49 -10.83
CA LEU A 138 6.89 5.57 -11.59
C LEU A 138 5.59 6.23 -12.04
N SER A 139 4.95 7.03 -11.18
CA SER A 139 3.71 7.74 -11.50
C SER A 139 3.86 8.78 -12.63
N ARG A 140 5.08 9.21 -12.91
CA ARG A 140 5.41 10.22 -13.93
C ARG A 140 5.92 9.63 -15.24
N THR A 141 5.99 8.31 -15.31
CA THR A 141 6.44 7.56 -16.48
C THR A 141 5.30 6.70 -17.01
N GLY A 142 5.41 6.21 -18.24
CA GLY A 142 4.40 5.33 -18.84
C GLY A 142 4.24 3.97 -18.15
N VAL A 143 5.07 3.66 -17.13
CA VAL A 143 4.98 2.42 -16.33
C VAL A 143 4.22 2.62 -15.01
N GLY A 144 3.72 3.83 -14.72
CA GLY A 144 3.03 4.13 -13.46
C GLY A 144 1.81 3.25 -13.21
N GLU A 145 1.00 3.01 -14.24
CA GLU A 145 -0.19 2.15 -14.14
C GLU A 145 0.19 0.70 -13.85
N ILE A 146 1.25 0.19 -14.49
CA ILE A 146 1.77 -1.17 -14.23
C ILE A 146 2.26 -1.26 -12.79
N ALA A 147 3.01 -0.25 -12.32
CA ALA A 147 3.51 -0.21 -10.95
C ALA A 147 2.36 -0.11 -9.92
N ALA A 148 1.30 0.64 -10.23
CA ALA A 148 0.10 0.70 -9.41
C ALA A 148 -0.61 -0.66 -9.36
N GLY A 149 -0.86 -1.29 -10.50
CA GLY A 149 -1.47 -2.62 -10.58
C GLY A 149 -0.67 -3.69 -9.84
N LEU A 150 0.67 -3.65 -9.92
CA LEU A 150 1.54 -4.53 -9.15
C LEU A 150 1.47 -4.19 -7.65
N GLY A 151 1.79 -2.96 -7.27
CA GLY A 151 2.00 -2.57 -5.88
C GLY A 151 0.72 -2.44 -5.06
N LEU A 152 -0.38 -2.03 -5.69
CA LEU A 152 -1.68 -1.84 -5.03
C LEU A 152 -2.70 -2.95 -5.35
N GLY A 153 -2.34 -3.94 -6.15
CA GLY A 153 -3.21 -5.04 -6.56
C GLY A 153 -2.58 -6.42 -6.39
N LEU A 154 -1.80 -6.85 -7.37
CA LEU A 154 -1.28 -8.22 -7.46
C LEU A 154 -0.41 -8.62 -6.26
N LEU A 155 0.63 -7.84 -5.95
CA LEU A 155 1.58 -8.17 -4.88
C LEU A 155 0.93 -8.25 -3.49
N PRO A 156 0.01 -7.33 -3.09
CA PRO A 156 -0.72 -7.45 -1.84
C PRO A 156 -1.54 -8.73 -1.71
N VAL A 157 -2.26 -9.14 -2.76
CA VAL A 157 -3.06 -10.37 -2.75
C VAL A 157 -2.16 -11.59 -2.63
N MET A 158 -1.11 -11.67 -3.47
CA MET A 158 -0.15 -12.76 -3.41
C MET A 158 0.60 -12.81 -2.07
N GLY A 159 1.02 -11.65 -1.55
CA GLY A 159 1.68 -11.53 -0.25
C GLY A 159 0.79 -12.01 0.89
N ALA A 160 -0.47 -11.57 0.91
CA ALA A 160 -1.44 -11.99 1.91
C ALA A 160 -1.72 -13.51 1.86
N ALA A 161 -1.67 -14.13 0.68
CA ALA A 161 -1.79 -15.58 0.55
C ALA A 161 -0.52 -16.31 1.00
N VAL A 162 0.65 -15.87 0.54
CA VAL A 162 1.95 -16.50 0.86
C VAL A 162 2.21 -16.50 2.36
N VAL A 163 1.85 -15.45 3.09
CA VAL A 163 2.07 -15.41 4.55
C VAL A 163 1.21 -16.42 5.31
N GLN A 164 0.17 -17.01 4.70
CA GLN A 164 -0.65 -18.03 5.36
C GLN A 164 0.06 -19.39 5.41
N GLY A 165 0.47 -19.91 4.25
CA GLY A 165 0.98 -21.28 4.11
C GLY A 165 2.47 -21.38 3.75
N GLY A 166 3.15 -20.26 3.44
CA GLY A 166 4.56 -20.28 3.03
C GLY A 166 4.78 -20.76 1.60
N HIS A 167 3.74 -20.80 0.78
CA HIS A 167 3.82 -21.16 -0.63
C HIS A 167 2.88 -20.31 -1.48
N LEU A 168 3.18 -20.21 -2.77
CA LEU A 168 2.33 -19.50 -3.72
C LEU A 168 1.44 -20.52 -4.45
N SER A 169 0.13 -20.49 -4.15
CA SER A 169 -0.84 -21.35 -4.81
C SER A 169 -1.34 -20.74 -6.13
N SER A 170 -1.85 -21.59 -7.04
CA SER A 170 -2.53 -21.12 -8.24
C SER A 170 -3.76 -20.28 -7.94
N ALA A 171 -4.47 -20.58 -6.84
CA ALA A 171 -5.59 -19.78 -6.37
C ALA A 171 -5.17 -18.35 -5.98
N ALA A 172 -4.01 -18.19 -5.33
CA ALA A 172 -3.46 -16.87 -5.00
C ALA A 172 -3.10 -16.05 -6.26
N VAL A 173 -2.52 -16.69 -7.27
CA VAL A 173 -2.23 -16.03 -8.56
C VAL A 173 -3.54 -15.65 -9.26
N ALA A 174 -4.50 -16.57 -9.34
CA ALA A 174 -5.81 -16.31 -9.97
C ALA A 174 -6.57 -15.17 -9.28
N ALA A 175 -6.50 -15.06 -7.95
CA ALA A 175 -7.11 -13.96 -7.20
C ALA A 175 -6.35 -12.63 -7.39
N GLY A 176 -5.03 -12.68 -7.58
CA GLY A 176 -4.20 -11.49 -7.75
C GLY A 176 -4.31 -10.85 -9.14
N VAL A 177 -4.53 -11.65 -10.19
CA VAL A 177 -4.62 -11.14 -11.57
C VAL A 177 -5.75 -10.10 -11.75
N PRO A 178 -7.00 -10.32 -11.32
CA PRO A 178 -8.03 -9.28 -11.39
C PRO A 178 -7.66 -8.02 -10.58
N ALA A 179 -7.01 -8.18 -9.43
CA ALA A 179 -6.60 -7.06 -8.60
C ALA A 179 -5.52 -6.19 -9.26
N PHE A 180 -4.74 -6.73 -10.18
CA PHE A 180 -3.78 -5.97 -10.99
C PHE A 180 -4.47 -4.95 -11.91
N PHE A 181 -5.66 -5.26 -12.42
CA PHE A 181 -6.40 -4.44 -13.37
C PHE A 181 -7.41 -3.48 -12.70
N MET A 182 -7.47 -3.45 -11.38
CA MET A 182 -8.27 -2.47 -10.62
C MET A 182 -7.63 -1.09 -10.61
#